data_aa9017151067a47f100cfe19fc7d5347
#
_entry.id   aa9017151067a47f100cfe19fc7d5347
#
_cell.length_a   1.000
_cell.length_b   1.000
_cell.length_c   1.000
_cell.angle_alpha   90.00
_cell.angle_beta   90.00
_cell.angle_gamma   90.00
#
_symmetry.space_group_name_H-M   'P 1'
#
loop_
_entity.id
_entity.type
_entity.pdbx_description
1 polymer ?
#
loop_
_entity_poly.entity_id
_entity_poly.type
_entity_poly.pdbx_seq_one_letter_code
_entity_poly.pdbx_strand_id
1 'polypeptide(L)'
;GLVGSEMCIRDRIPTILATCCADPKRQAIYRQAGCRVICLDKRNGHIDLVQLMEKLGQEQIDSILLEGGGTLNWAALESGVVQQVQAYIAPKLFGGQEAKTPVEGAGVHVPSAAFRLKNSSLTHLGEDILIESEVEYPCSLEL
;
A
#
# COMPACT_ATOMS: atom_id res chain seq x y z
N GLY A 1 -4.40 -14.09 4.47
CA GLY A 1 -4.64 -14.87 3.28
C GLY A 1 -3.97 -14.33 2.05
N LEU A 2 -3.36 -15.20 1.30
CA LEU A 2 -2.56 -14.92 0.10
C LEU A 2 -3.39 -14.92 -1.20
N VAL A 3 -4.67 -14.54 -1.17
CA VAL A 3 -5.58 -14.73 -2.30
C VAL A 3 -5.15 -13.95 -3.56
N GLY A 4 -4.60 -12.75 -3.41
CA GLY A 4 -4.14 -11.95 -4.55
C GLY A 4 -2.85 -12.46 -5.20
N SER A 5 -1.88 -12.91 -4.40
CA SER A 5 -0.59 -13.41 -4.90
C SER A 5 -0.72 -14.75 -5.62
N GLU A 6 -1.65 -15.63 -5.21
CA GLU A 6 -1.89 -16.89 -5.90
C GLU A 6 -2.53 -16.69 -7.28
N MET A 7 -3.42 -15.71 -7.45
CA MET A 7 -4.00 -15.37 -8.76
C MET A 7 -2.93 -14.84 -9.73
N CYS A 8 -2.11 -13.88 -9.32
CA CYS A 8 -1.05 -13.32 -10.16
C CYS A 8 -0.05 -14.39 -10.63
N ILE A 9 0.33 -15.32 -9.74
CA ILE A 9 1.25 -16.42 -10.07
C ILE A 9 0.60 -17.39 -11.09
N ARG A 10 -0.69 -17.68 -10.97
CA ARG A 10 -1.40 -18.57 -11.90
C ARG A 10 -1.53 -17.98 -13.30
N ASP A 11 -1.72 -16.67 -13.41
CA ASP A 11 -1.97 -15.98 -14.67
C ASP A 11 -0.67 -15.62 -15.44
N ARG A 12 0.49 -16.05 -14.94
CA ARG A 12 1.83 -15.77 -15.51
C ARG A 12 2.12 -14.26 -15.68
N ILE A 13 1.49 -13.44 -14.86
CA ILE A 13 1.80 -12.01 -14.82
C ILE A 13 3.16 -11.82 -14.13
N PRO A 14 4.04 -10.97 -14.66
CA PRO A 14 5.30 -10.64 -13.99
C PRO A 14 5.04 -10.19 -12.56
N THR A 15 5.46 -11.00 -11.59
CA THR A 15 5.18 -10.77 -10.17
C THR A 15 6.48 -10.52 -9.42
N ILE A 16 6.53 -9.47 -8.63
CA ILE A 16 7.61 -9.15 -7.71
C ILE A 16 7.15 -9.44 -6.28
N LEU A 17 7.89 -10.28 -5.57
CA LEU A 17 7.71 -10.52 -4.14
C LEU A 17 8.74 -9.71 -3.35
N ALA A 18 8.30 -8.71 -2.62
CA ALA A 18 9.12 -7.96 -1.68
C ALA A 18 9.04 -8.59 -0.28
N THR A 19 10.18 -8.88 0.33
CA THR A 19 10.22 -9.59 1.62
C THR A 19 11.45 -9.23 2.44
N CYS A 20 11.33 -9.27 3.78
CA CYS A 20 12.48 -9.24 4.70
C CYS A 20 13.08 -10.62 4.98
N CYS A 21 12.49 -11.68 4.44
CA CYS A 21 12.96 -13.05 4.66
C CYS A 21 14.14 -13.36 3.73
N ALA A 22 15.33 -13.48 4.31
CA ALA A 22 16.55 -13.83 3.58
C ALA A 22 16.76 -15.35 3.36
N ASP A 23 15.86 -16.20 3.90
CA ASP A 23 15.99 -17.66 3.79
C ASP A 23 15.77 -18.14 2.33
N PRO A 24 16.82 -18.68 1.66
CA PRO A 24 16.71 -19.12 0.27
C PRO A 24 15.68 -20.23 0.07
N LYS A 25 15.48 -21.10 1.06
CA LYS A 25 14.52 -22.22 0.97
C LYS A 25 13.08 -21.69 0.92
N ARG A 26 12.77 -20.69 1.73
CA ARG A 26 11.47 -20.04 1.72
C ARG A 26 11.22 -19.22 0.46
N GLN A 27 12.25 -18.60 -0.09
CA GLN A 27 12.16 -17.85 -1.34
C GLN A 27 12.06 -18.78 -2.57
N ALA A 28 12.62 -19.98 -2.51
CA ALA A 28 12.69 -20.90 -3.64
C ALA A 28 11.32 -21.24 -4.22
N ILE A 29 10.30 -21.38 -3.38
CA ILE A 29 8.91 -21.68 -3.81
C ILE A 29 8.40 -20.60 -4.76
N TYR A 30 8.61 -19.32 -4.42
CA TYR A 30 8.17 -18.18 -5.23
C TYR A 30 9.00 -18.02 -6.50
N ARG A 31 10.32 -18.25 -6.42
CA ARG A 31 11.20 -18.23 -7.61
C ARG A 31 10.82 -19.34 -8.60
N GLN A 32 10.53 -20.54 -8.13
CA GLN A 32 10.06 -21.66 -8.95
C GLN A 32 8.69 -21.37 -9.60
N ALA A 33 7.84 -20.60 -8.93
CA ALA A 33 6.57 -20.13 -9.47
C ALA A 33 6.73 -18.96 -10.47
N GLY A 34 7.96 -18.54 -10.79
CA GLY A 34 8.24 -17.46 -11.73
C GLY A 34 8.25 -16.05 -11.13
N CYS A 35 8.14 -15.91 -9.81
CA CYS A 35 8.23 -14.61 -9.16
C CYS A 35 9.69 -14.15 -9.05
N ARG A 36 9.90 -12.85 -9.28
CA ARG A 36 11.14 -12.19 -8.87
C ARG A 36 11.07 -11.83 -7.39
N VAL A 37 12.06 -12.22 -6.62
CA VAL A 37 12.10 -11.95 -5.18
C VAL A 37 13.10 -10.85 -4.88
N ILE A 38 12.64 -9.76 -4.25
CA ILE A 38 13.45 -8.66 -3.75
C ILE A 38 13.53 -8.78 -2.23
N CYS A 39 14.74 -8.89 -1.70
CA CYS A 39 14.98 -8.84 -0.27
C CYS A 39 15.23 -7.39 0.15
N LEU A 40 14.52 -6.96 1.19
CA LEU A 40 14.55 -5.60 1.73
C LEU A 40 14.80 -5.65 3.24
N ASP A 41 15.27 -4.54 3.77
CA ASP A 41 15.43 -4.37 5.20
C ASP A 41 14.06 -4.32 5.91
N LYS A 42 14.09 -4.55 7.22
CA LYS A 42 12.92 -4.44 8.06
C LYS A 42 12.91 -3.08 8.75
N ARG A 43 11.79 -2.35 8.60
CA ARG A 43 11.55 -1.07 9.28
C ARG A 43 10.18 -1.12 9.96
N ASN A 44 10.10 -0.77 11.24
CA ASN A 44 8.85 -0.72 12.02
C ASN A 44 7.97 -2.00 11.93
N GLY A 45 8.61 -3.16 11.87
CA GLY A 45 7.88 -4.44 11.79
C GLY A 45 7.52 -4.91 10.38
N HIS A 46 7.67 -4.06 9.38
CA HIS A 46 7.35 -4.31 7.96
C HIS A 46 8.60 -4.25 7.08
N ILE A 47 8.46 -4.49 5.79
CA ILE A 47 9.52 -4.18 4.81
C ILE A 47 9.73 -2.67 4.77
N ASP A 48 10.96 -2.23 4.51
CA ASP A 48 11.24 -0.81 4.26
C ASP A 48 10.62 -0.40 2.91
N LEU A 49 9.52 0.37 2.99
CA LEU A 49 8.79 0.80 1.80
C LEU A 49 9.54 1.87 1.01
N VAL A 50 10.34 2.70 1.67
CA VAL A 50 11.20 3.68 0.97
C VAL A 50 12.24 2.95 0.12
N GLN A 51 12.94 1.98 0.71
CA GLN A 51 13.89 1.13 -0.02
C GLN A 51 13.22 0.37 -1.17
N LEU A 52 11.96 -0.08 -0.98
CA LEU A 52 11.19 -0.71 -2.06
C LEU A 52 10.96 0.27 -3.22
N MET A 53 10.50 1.50 -2.93
CA MET A 53 10.25 2.51 -3.97
C MET A 53 11.52 2.84 -4.73
N GLU A 54 12.66 3.00 -4.04
CA GLU A 54 13.96 3.25 -4.66
C GLU A 54 14.35 2.11 -5.63
N LYS A 55 14.20 0.85 -5.20
CA LYS A 55 14.53 -0.30 -6.07
C LYS A 55 13.62 -0.41 -7.28
N LEU A 56 12.32 -0.15 -7.11
CA LEU A 56 11.37 -0.18 -8.22
C LEU A 56 11.62 0.98 -9.20
N GLY A 57 11.95 2.17 -8.69
CA GLY A 57 12.33 3.33 -9.52
C GLY A 57 13.60 3.07 -10.34
N GLN A 58 14.62 2.41 -9.78
CA GLN A 58 15.81 1.98 -10.53
C GLN A 58 15.48 1.03 -11.70
N GLU A 59 14.36 0.35 -11.63
CA GLU A 59 13.83 -0.53 -12.67
C GLU A 59 12.84 0.15 -13.61
N GLN A 60 12.78 1.49 -13.55
CA GLN A 60 11.92 2.31 -14.39
C GLN A 60 10.40 2.07 -14.15
N ILE A 61 10.03 1.68 -12.93
CA ILE A 61 8.63 1.63 -12.50
C ILE A 61 8.30 3.02 -11.94
N ASP A 62 7.55 3.80 -12.70
CA ASP A 62 7.28 5.20 -12.42
C ASP A 62 6.11 5.42 -11.46
N SER A 63 5.21 4.45 -11.36
CA SER A 63 4.02 4.55 -10.53
C SER A 63 3.60 3.20 -9.98
N ILE A 64 2.96 3.23 -8.80
CA ILE A 64 2.45 2.04 -8.12
C ILE A 64 1.05 2.35 -7.61
N LEU A 65 0.10 1.50 -7.96
CA LEU A 65 -1.21 1.49 -7.33
C LEU A 65 -1.17 0.59 -6.11
N LEU A 66 -1.38 1.16 -4.93
CA LEU A 66 -1.42 0.43 -3.67
C LEU A 66 -2.87 0.01 -3.36
N GLU A 67 -3.16 -1.26 -3.51
CA GLU A 67 -4.44 -1.88 -3.19
C GLU A 67 -4.35 -2.78 -1.95
N GLY A 68 -3.64 -2.30 -0.94
CA GLY A 68 -3.39 -3.04 0.29
C GLY A 68 -4.55 -3.01 1.27
N GLY A 69 -4.46 -3.83 2.33
CA GLY A 69 -5.32 -3.70 3.51
C GLY A 69 -4.90 -2.50 4.37
N GLY A 70 -5.74 -2.12 5.34
CA GLY A 70 -5.56 -0.92 6.15
C GLY A 70 -4.20 -0.81 6.84
N THR A 71 -3.63 -1.91 7.28
CA THR A 71 -2.28 -1.95 7.89
C THR A 71 -1.17 -1.55 6.92
N LEU A 72 -1.24 -2.03 5.66
CA LEU A 72 -0.26 -1.66 4.64
C LEU A 72 -0.45 -0.21 4.19
N ASN A 73 -1.69 0.23 4.07
CA ASN A 73 -2.01 1.62 3.75
C ASN A 73 -1.47 2.59 4.82
N TRP A 74 -1.62 2.24 6.11
CA TRP A 74 -1.01 3.00 7.19
C TRP A 74 0.51 3.03 7.10
N ALA A 75 1.16 1.88 6.92
CA ALA A 75 2.62 1.80 6.81
C ALA A 75 3.16 2.63 5.63
N ALA A 76 2.44 2.68 4.51
CA ALA A 76 2.81 3.48 3.35
C ALA A 76 2.68 4.99 3.63
N LEU A 77 1.58 5.41 4.26
CA LEU A 77 1.40 6.81 4.70
C LEU A 77 2.48 7.22 5.70
N GLU A 78 2.72 6.40 6.73
CA GLU A 78 3.75 6.66 7.74
C GLU A 78 5.17 6.72 7.15
N SER A 79 5.43 5.98 6.08
CA SER A 79 6.70 5.99 5.36
C SER A 79 6.89 7.17 4.41
N GLY A 80 5.88 8.03 4.21
CA GLY A 80 5.97 9.19 3.34
C GLY A 80 5.95 8.89 1.84
N VAL A 81 5.58 7.67 1.42
CA VAL A 81 5.68 7.23 0.02
C VAL A 81 4.39 7.39 -0.78
N VAL A 82 3.30 7.82 -0.15
CA VAL A 82 2.00 8.00 -0.82
C VAL A 82 1.86 9.44 -1.30
N GLN A 83 1.67 9.65 -2.59
CA GLN A 83 1.43 10.97 -3.16
C GLN A 83 -0.06 11.28 -3.30
N GLN A 84 -0.86 10.27 -3.66
CA GLN A 84 -2.28 10.43 -3.96
C GLN A 84 -3.11 9.34 -3.28
N VAL A 85 -4.31 9.70 -2.87
CA VAL A 85 -5.33 8.78 -2.34
C VAL A 85 -6.53 8.82 -3.27
N GLN A 86 -7.03 7.64 -3.62
CA GLN A 86 -8.30 7.44 -4.30
C GLN A 86 -9.26 6.72 -3.36
N ALA A 87 -10.34 7.38 -2.97
CA ALA A 87 -11.37 6.81 -2.09
C ALA A 87 -12.66 6.59 -2.89
N TYR A 88 -13.04 5.33 -3.04
CA TYR A 88 -14.31 4.93 -3.66
C TYR A 88 -15.36 4.75 -2.56
N ILE A 89 -16.45 5.48 -2.67
CA ILE A 89 -17.55 5.47 -1.71
C ILE A 89 -18.81 5.00 -2.40
N ALA A 90 -19.25 3.79 -2.07
CA ALA A 90 -20.54 3.28 -2.52
C ALA A 90 -21.65 3.79 -1.57
N PRO A 91 -22.89 4.04 -2.07
CA PRO A 91 -24.03 4.47 -1.25
C PRO A 91 -24.62 3.28 -0.44
N LYS A 92 -23.78 2.59 0.35
CA LYS A 92 -24.12 1.38 1.10
C LYS A 92 -23.50 1.43 2.48
N LEU A 93 -24.24 0.97 3.49
CA LEU A 93 -23.78 0.85 4.86
C LEU A 93 -23.77 -0.63 5.26
N PHE A 94 -22.61 -1.17 5.54
CA PHE A 94 -22.47 -2.57 5.98
C PHE A 94 -22.57 -2.70 7.49
N GLY A 95 -22.03 -1.76 8.25
CA GLY A 95 -21.93 -1.85 9.71
C GLY A 95 -21.05 -3.02 10.17
N GLY A 96 -21.11 -3.29 11.48
CA GLY A 96 -20.38 -4.39 12.12
C GLY A 96 -19.14 -3.93 12.90
N GLN A 97 -18.93 -4.53 14.06
CA GLN A 97 -17.82 -4.20 14.96
C GLN A 97 -16.46 -4.60 14.33
N GLU A 98 -16.43 -5.66 13.53
CA GLU A 98 -15.23 -6.17 12.82
C GLU A 98 -15.11 -5.64 11.39
N ALA A 99 -15.85 -4.56 11.07
CA ALA A 99 -15.80 -3.98 9.74
C ALA A 99 -14.38 -3.45 9.44
N LYS A 100 -13.85 -3.80 8.27
CA LYS A 100 -12.54 -3.34 7.82
C LYS A 100 -12.56 -1.86 7.53
N THR A 101 -11.51 -1.16 7.96
CA THR A 101 -11.29 0.25 7.64
C THR A 101 -10.25 0.38 6.53
N PRO A 102 -10.31 1.43 5.70
CA PRO A 102 -9.34 1.63 4.62
C PRO A 102 -7.93 1.91 5.14
N VAL A 103 -7.80 2.46 6.35
CA VAL A 103 -6.52 2.74 7.00
C VAL A 103 -6.60 2.27 8.45
N GLU A 104 -5.69 1.38 8.82
CA GLU A 104 -5.57 0.78 10.15
C GLU A 104 -4.17 1.11 10.73
N GLY A 105 -3.75 0.42 11.80
CA GLY A 105 -2.43 0.57 12.41
C GLY A 105 -2.47 1.42 13.66
N ALA A 106 -1.34 2.04 14.05
CA ALA A 106 -1.24 2.81 15.29
C ALA A 106 -2.12 4.07 15.27
N GLY A 107 -2.34 4.63 14.08
CA GLY A 107 -3.09 5.87 13.94
C GLY A 107 -2.40 7.08 14.56
N VAL A 108 -3.15 8.17 14.72
CA VAL A 108 -2.69 9.40 15.36
C VAL A 108 -3.56 9.71 16.58
N HIS A 109 -2.95 10.26 17.62
CA HIS A 109 -3.66 10.54 18.89
C HIS A 109 -4.42 11.87 18.89
N VAL A 110 -4.04 12.79 18.00
CA VAL A 110 -4.65 14.12 17.91
C VAL A 110 -4.93 14.48 16.44
N PRO A 111 -6.04 15.17 16.15
CA PRO A 111 -6.40 15.51 14.77
C PRO A 111 -5.36 16.34 14.02
N SER A 112 -4.57 17.17 14.73
CA SER A 112 -3.51 17.99 14.14
C SER A 112 -2.31 17.16 13.61
N ALA A 113 -2.15 15.93 14.05
CA ALA A 113 -1.13 15.00 13.57
C ALA A 113 -1.60 14.12 12.39
N ALA A 114 -2.86 14.27 11.96
CA ALA A 114 -3.38 13.50 10.85
C ALA A 114 -2.76 13.97 9.52
N PHE A 115 -2.58 13.03 8.59
CA PHE A 115 -2.26 13.35 7.20
C PHE A 115 -3.40 14.16 6.60
N ARG A 116 -3.07 15.30 6.00
CA ARG A 116 -4.05 16.15 5.35
C ARG A 116 -4.17 15.79 3.89
N LEU A 117 -5.38 15.91 3.37
CA LEU A 117 -5.66 15.75 1.95
C LEU A 117 -5.95 17.12 1.35
N LYS A 118 -5.32 17.42 0.22
CA LYS A 118 -5.49 18.69 -0.52
C LYS A 118 -5.82 18.42 -1.98
N ASN A 119 -6.20 19.47 -2.69
CA ASN A 119 -6.52 19.43 -4.12
C ASN A 119 -7.53 18.32 -4.46
N SER A 120 -8.53 18.14 -3.58
CA SER A 120 -9.52 17.08 -3.74
C SER A 120 -10.44 17.34 -4.93
N SER A 121 -10.60 16.32 -5.77
CA SER A 121 -11.62 16.27 -6.82
C SER A 121 -12.66 15.20 -6.47
N LEU A 122 -13.88 15.38 -6.98
CA LEU A 122 -14.99 14.46 -6.77
C LEU A 122 -15.59 14.10 -8.12
N THR A 123 -15.69 12.81 -8.40
CA THR A 123 -16.25 12.28 -9.64
C THR A 123 -17.34 11.26 -9.33
N HIS A 124 -18.49 11.37 -9.99
CA HIS A 124 -19.54 10.34 -9.93
C HIS A 124 -19.25 9.22 -10.93
N LEU A 125 -19.23 7.98 -10.45
CA LEU A 125 -19.05 6.76 -11.23
C LEU A 125 -20.31 5.90 -11.12
N GLY A 126 -21.36 6.25 -11.86
CA GLY A 126 -22.69 5.68 -11.66
C GLY A 126 -23.27 6.11 -10.32
N GLU A 127 -23.54 5.15 -9.44
CA GLU A 127 -24.02 5.41 -8.07
C GLU A 127 -22.88 5.69 -7.08
N ASP A 128 -21.64 5.32 -7.41
CA ASP A 128 -20.48 5.47 -6.56
C ASP A 128 -19.84 6.86 -6.71
N ILE A 129 -19.09 7.26 -5.70
CA ILE A 129 -18.34 8.51 -5.68
C ILE A 129 -16.85 8.16 -5.55
N LEU A 130 -16.03 8.71 -6.46
CA LEU A 130 -14.58 8.72 -6.36
C LEU A 130 -14.12 10.07 -5.83
N ILE A 131 -13.35 10.05 -4.75
CA ILE A 131 -12.61 11.21 -4.25
C ILE A 131 -11.13 10.97 -4.48
N GLU A 132 -10.49 11.84 -5.24
CA GLU A 132 -9.05 11.84 -5.47
C GLU A 132 -8.42 13.02 -4.75
N SER A 133 -7.33 12.81 -4.04
CA SER A 133 -6.68 13.86 -3.25
C SER A 133 -5.19 13.62 -3.18
N GLU A 134 -4.41 14.69 -3.13
CA GLU A 134 -2.99 14.64 -2.81
C GLU A 134 -2.78 14.55 -1.30
N VAL A 135 -1.76 13.81 -0.88
CA VAL A 135 -1.38 13.70 0.54
C VAL A 135 -0.46 14.86 0.90
N GLU A 136 -0.81 15.58 1.95
CA GLU A 136 0.05 16.58 2.57
C GLU A 136 0.61 16.02 3.88
N TYR A 137 1.91 15.83 3.91
CA TYR A 137 2.60 15.35 5.09
C TYR A 137 2.85 16.48 6.08
N PRO A 138 2.72 16.24 7.41
CA PRO A 138 3.13 17.24 8.39
C PRO A 138 4.65 17.51 8.29
N CYS A 139 5.07 18.76 8.47
CA CYS A 139 6.47 19.21 8.30
C CYS A 139 7.53 18.42 9.11
N SER A 140 7.13 17.58 10.06
CA SER A 140 8.03 16.74 10.85
C SER A 140 8.52 15.48 10.13
N LEU A 141 8.07 15.23 8.89
CA LEU A 141 8.47 14.10 8.04
C LEU A 141 9.40 14.53 6.88
N GLU A 142 10.01 15.71 6.97
CA GLU A 142 11.11 16.02 6.06
C GLU A 142 12.28 15.07 6.39
N LEU A 143 12.54 14.16 5.45
CA LEU A 143 13.60 13.15 5.48
C LEU A 143 14.99 13.79 5.43
#